data_773315aa211a6ea2806ca9997b4478f5
#
_entry.id   773315aa211a6ea2806ca9997b4478f5
#
_cell.length_a   1.000
_cell.length_b   1.000
_cell.length_c   1.000
_cell.angle_alpha   90.00
_cell.angle_beta   90.00
_cell.angle_gamma   90.00
#
_symmetry.space_group_name_H-M   'P 1'
#
loop_
_entity.id
_entity.type
_entity.pdbx_description
1 polymer ?
#
loop_
_entity_poly.entity_id
_entity_poly.type
_entity_poly.pdbx_seq_one_letter_code
_entity_poly.pdbx_strand_id
1 'polypeptide(L)'
;MSFETWTLKAGEDSVSIAKIGATVLDWQVEDHFQDISDFPLPPDGAYPLKQRKIHVLDGYRDAQEAREMNGFRNAVMAPWSNRLRDGKYSFQGRTYDFAGKTVGGPLALHGLVADQPFELVEAGEDYLRARIQVPKLEAYPFEVEVEVTYRLCADPHRLSLDIVARNNGESDAPITLGWHPYLVCQAGSAETTKITVPSQVRIQTDKNLIPKPGIKGFSTQAYPVTLVHRRDIDWGMTSLVAEDGVATALIDHVDGSQTAVELIGARQGLGLGSFQIYTGQDLAYRRGIAVAVEPLLAMTDAFNRPECEDLITVAPGQVQEFHAALEHRSPLNRQ
;
A
#
# COMPACT_ATOMS: atom_id res chain seq x y z
N MET A 1 -6.62 -0.16 25.85
CA MET A 1 -5.77 1.03 25.65
C MET A 1 -6.22 1.67 24.35
N SER A 2 -6.46 2.98 24.35
CA SER A 2 -6.75 3.72 23.12
C SER A 2 -5.47 3.82 22.28
N PHE A 3 -5.62 3.89 20.94
CA PHE A 3 -4.51 4.28 20.08
C PHE A 3 -4.06 5.72 20.41
N GLU A 4 -2.75 5.98 20.47
CA GLU A 4 -2.28 7.33 20.23
C GLU A 4 -2.38 7.59 18.72
N THR A 5 -3.15 8.60 18.35
CA THR A 5 -3.45 8.93 16.95
C THR A 5 -3.16 10.38 16.65
N TRP A 6 -2.87 10.62 15.39
CA TRP A 6 -2.89 11.94 14.77
C TRP A 6 -4.09 12.03 13.83
N THR A 7 -4.62 13.22 13.64
CA THR A 7 -5.77 13.45 12.75
C THR A 7 -5.45 14.56 11.78
N LEU A 8 -5.66 14.30 10.49
CA LEU A 8 -5.62 15.31 9.43
C LEU A 8 -7.03 15.67 9.03
N LYS A 9 -7.22 16.92 8.59
CA LYS A 9 -8.49 17.43 8.06
C LYS A 9 -8.25 18.31 6.84
N ALA A 10 -9.10 18.16 5.84
CA ALA A 10 -9.18 19.04 4.69
C ALA A 10 -10.65 19.15 4.28
N GLY A 11 -11.25 20.33 4.41
CA GLY A 11 -12.71 20.49 4.26
C GLY A 11 -13.49 19.54 5.18
N GLU A 12 -14.33 18.70 4.60
CA GLU A 12 -15.11 17.67 5.33
C GLU A 12 -14.37 16.32 5.40
N ASP A 13 -13.26 16.17 4.69
CA ASP A 13 -12.45 14.95 4.71
C ASP A 13 -11.59 14.87 5.97
N SER A 14 -11.39 13.66 6.45
CA SER A 14 -10.53 13.42 7.61
C SER A 14 -9.79 12.09 7.53
N VAL A 15 -8.56 12.08 8.06
CA VAL A 15 -7.73 10.87 8.17
C VAL A 15 -7.28 10.70 9.61
N SER A 16 -7.42 9.50 10.15
CA SER A 16 -6.88 9.10 11.46
C SER A 16 -5.67 8.18 11.24
N ILE A 17 -4.54 8.52 11.86
CA ILE A 17 -3.27 7.81 11.71
C ILE A 17 -2.78 7.38 13.09
N ALA A 18 -2.50 6.09 13.28
CA ALA A 18 -1.90 5.59 14.50
C ALA A 18 -0.42 5.96 14.60
N LYS A 19 0.06 6.29 15.79
CA LYS A 19 1.48 6.48 16.07
C LYS A 19 2.29 5.20 15.80
N ILE A 20 1.72 4.04 16.10
CA ILE A 20 2.32 2.73 15.79
C ILE A 20 2.26 2.51 14.28
N GLY A 21 3.42 2.28 13.66
CA GLY A 21 3.57 2.04 12.23
C GLY A 21 3.27 3.25 11.35
N ALA A 22 2.93 4.41 11.92
CA ALA A 22 2.33 5.54 11.20
C ALA A 22 1.15 5.06 10.30
N THR A 23 0.39 4.08 10.80
CA THR A 23 -0.62 3.34 10.04
C THR A 23 -1.92 4.13 9.96
N VAL A 24 -2.49 4.26 8.76
CA VAL A 24 -3.81 4.87 8.59
C VAL A 24 -4.87 3.94 9.17
N LEU A 25 -5.67 4.45 10.10
CA LEU A 25 -6.78 3.72 10.72
C LEU A 25 -8.08 3.91 9.95
N ASP A 26 -8.28 5.11 9.42
CA ASP A 26 -9.49 5.48 8.70
C ASP A 26 -9.22 6.69 7.80
N TRP A 27 -9.84 6.71 6.64
CA TRP A 27 -9.94 7.87 5.76
C TRP A 27 -11.40 8.03 5.38
N GLN A 28 -12.01 9.12 5.84
CA GLN A 28 -13.38 9.49 5.56
C GLN A 28 -13.43 10.63 4.56
N VAL A 29 -14.30 10.49 3.57
CA VAL A 29 -14.59 11.53 2.60
C VAL A 29 -16.08 11.84 2.57
N GLU A 30 -16.42 13.08 2.23
CA GLU A 30 -17.79 13.46 1.90
C GLU A 30 -18.05 13.23 0.42
N ASP A 31 -18.70 12.11 0.11
CA ASP A 31 -19.02 11.68 -1.24
C ASP A 31 -20.37 12.24 -1.71
N HIS A 32 -20.48 12.52 -3.00
CA HIS A 32 -21.69 13.03 -3.63
C HIS A 32 -22.21 11.99 -4.66
N PHE A 33 -23.51 11.72 -4.62
CA PHE A 33 -24.16 10.80 -5.55
C PHE A 33 -25.55 11.28 -5.96
N GLN A 34 -26.03 10.84 -7.14
CA GLN A 34 -27.41 11.04 -7.53
C GLN A 34 -28.30 9.99 -6.90
N ASP A 35 -29.34 10.44 -6.19
CA ASP A 35 -30.33 9.51 -5.63
C ASP A 35 -31.35 9.14 -6.68
N ILE A 36 -31.20 7.93 -7.22
CA ILE A 36 -32.10 7.34 -8.23
C ILE A 36 -33.25 6.53 -7.63
N SER A 37 -33.50 6.61 -6.30
CA SER A 37 -34.52 5.85 -5.62
C SER A 37 -35.94 6.19 -6.12
N ASP A 38 -36.15 7.40 -6.63
CA ASP A 38 -37.41 7.90 -7.15
C ASP A 38 -37.52 7.71 -8.68
N PHE A 39 -37.19 6.52 -9.18
CA PHE A 39 -37.47 6.21 -10.60
C PHE A 39 -39.00 6.08 -10.83
N PRO A 40 -39.59 6.71 -11.86
CA PRO A 40 -39.00 7.37 -13.03
C PRO A 40 -38.42 8.77 -12.77
N LEU A 41 -37.57 9.23 -13.69
CA LEU A 41 -36.90 10.53 -13.65
C LEU A 41 -37.82 11.67 -13.23
N PRO A 42 -37.44 12.53 -12.29
CA PRO A 42 -38.22 13.71 -11.88
C PRO A 42 -38.55 14.62 -13.05
N PRO A 43 -39.65 15.41 -12.95
CA PRO A 43 -40.11 16.26 -14.06
C PRO A 43 -39.12 17.32 -14.53
N ASP A 44 -38.18 17.73 -13.68
CA ASP A 44 -37.08 18.66 -13.98
C ASP A 44 -35.91 18.02 -14.71
N GLY A 45 -35.96 16.70 -14.92
CA GLY A 45 -34.94 15.96 -15.65
C GLY A 45 -33.65 15.66 -14.86
N ALA A 46 -33.63 15.92 -13.55
CA ALA A 46 -32.46 15.66 -12.71
C ALA A 46 -32.81 14.91 -11.42
N TYR A 47 -32.02 13.93 -11.06
CA TYR A 47 -32.10 13.31 -9.74
C TYR A 47 -31.43 14.22 -8.69
N PRO A 48 -32.01 14.29 -7.46
CA PRO A 48 -31.44 15.10 -6.42
C PRO A 48 -30.04 14.62 -6.05
N LEU A 49 -29.14 15.58 -5.88
CA LEU A 49 -27.80 15.32 -5.37
C LEU A 49 -27.88 15.10 -3.85
N LYS A 50 -27.34 13.98 -3.37
CA LYS A 50 -27.22 13.68 -1.95
C LYS A 50 -25.75 13.55 -1.56
N GLN A 51 -25.49 13.79 -0.29
CA GLN A 51 -24.18 13.66 0.35
C GLN A 51 -24.19 12.46 1.28
N ARG A 52 -23.05 11.78 1.39
CA ARG A 52 -22.79 10.71 2.36
C ARG A 52 -21.35 10.74 2.81
N LYS A 53 -21.09 10.41 4.07
CA LYS A 53 -19.74 10.11 4.54
C LYS A 53 -19.43 8.65 4.27
N ILE A 54 -18.31 8.39 3.62
CA ILE A 54 -17.82 7.03 3.35
C ILE A 54 -16.44 6.84 3.92
N HIS A 55 -16.12 5.60 4.23
CA HIS A 55 -14.78 5.16 4.59
C HIS A 55 -14.09 4.64 3.32
N VAL A 56 -12.94 5.20 2.98
CA VAL A 56 -12.16 4.77 1.80
C VAL A 56 -11.18 3.67 2.19
N LEU A 57 -10.62 3.71 3.42
CA LEU A 57 -9.68 2.72 3.94
C LEU A 57 -10.26 1.92 5.10
N ASP A 58 -9.96 0.61 5.14
CA ASP A 58 -10.26 -0.27 6.26
C ASP A 58 -9.00 -0.51 7.09
N GLY A 59 -8.87 0.21 8.19
CA GLY A 59 -7.77 0.07 9.15
C GLY A 59 -8.12 -0.75 10.37
N TYR A 60 -7.24 -0.77 11.37
CA TYR A 60 -7.50 -1.40 12.66
C TYR A 60 -8.53 -0.60 13.46
N ARG A 61 -9.50 -1.30 14.06
CA ARG A 61 -10.60 -0.66 14.81
C ARG A 61 -10.26 -0.46 16.28
N ASP A 62 -9.37 -1.26 16.81
CA ASP A 62 -8.95 -1.19 18.20
C ASP A 62 -7.49 -1.61 18.40
N ALA A 63 -7.00 -1.39 19.62
CA ALA A 63 -5.62 -1.69 19.99
C ALA A 63 -5.29 -3.19 19.98
N GLN A 64 -6.28 -4.07 20.02
CA GLN A 64 -6.07 -5.52 19.93
C GLN A 64 -5.79 -5.91 18.48
N GLU A 65 -6.65 -5.47 17.53
CA GLU A 65 -6.44 -5.70 16.10
C GLU A 65 -5.07 -5.18 15.63
N ALA A 66 -4.66 -4.00 16.16
CA ALA A 66 -3.35 -3.43 15.82
C ALA A 66 -2.18 -4.27 16.35
N ARG A 67 -2.28 -4.81 17.57
CA ARG A 67 -1.23 -5.69 18.10
C ARG A 67 -1.13 -7.01 17.36
N GLU A 68 -2.26 -7.54 16.91
CA GLU A 68 -2.33 -8.77 16.11
C GLU A 68 -1.82 -8.56 14.69
N MET A 69 -1.82 -7.31 14.20
CA MET A 69 -1.38 -6.89 12.87
C MET A 69 -1.96 -7.75 11.74
N ASN A 70 -3.18 -8.25 11.94
CA ASN A 70 -3.82 -9.14 10.98
C ASN A 70 -4.03 -8.44 9.63
N GLY A 71 -3.34 -8.95 8.62
CA GLY A 71 -3.35 -8.41 7.26
C GLY A 71 -2.47 -7.18 7.04
N PHE A 72 -1.72 -6.70 8.04
CA PHE A 72 -0.87 -5.50 7.93
C PHE A 72 -1.63 -4.28 7.34
N ARG A 73 -2.86 -4.06 7.83
CA ARG A 73 -3.77 -3.04 7.30
C ARG A 73 -3.15 -1.67 7.26
N ASN A 74 -3.08 -1.10 6.06
CA ASN A 74 -2.55 0.23 5.75
C ASN A 74 -1.10 0.48 6.24
N ALA A 75 -0.32 -0.60 6.44
CA ALA A 75 1.02 -0.52 6.98
C ALA A 75 1.99 0.18 6.02
N VAL A 76 2.87 1.00 6.59
CA VAL A 76 4.12 1.42 5.96
C VAL A 76 5.10 0.26 6.00
N MET A 77 5.66 -0.11 4.85
CA MET A 77 6.57 -1.24 4.71
C MET A 77 8.00 -0.75 4.48
N ALA A 78 8.85 -0.93 5.48
CA ALA A 78 10.27 -0.58 5.44
C ALA A 78 11.07 -1.45 6.43
N PRO A 79 12.33 -1.76 6.19
CA PRO A 79 13.18 -1.46 5.03
C PRO A 79 12.96 -2.42 3.85
N TRP A 80 11.97 -3.30 3.88
CA TRP A 80 11.52 -4.07 2.72
C TRP A 80 9.99 -4.23 2.74
N SER A 81 9.44 -4.44 1.55
CA SER A 81 8.04 -4.77 1.35
C SER A 81 7.87 -6.26 1.06
N ASN A 82 6.69 -6.81 1.41
CA ASN A 82 6.32 -8.19 1.20
C ASN A 82 7.29 -9.19 1.87
N ARG A 83 7.53 -10.38 1.31
CA ARG A 83 8.23 -11.52 1.94
C ARG A 83 9.71 -11.57 1.58
N LEU A 84 10.51 -12.17 2.45
CA LEU A 84 11.85 -12.66 2.17
C LEU A 84 11.83 -14.19 2.22
N ARG A 85 12.47 -14.85 1.22
CA ARG A 85 12.57 -16.31 1.13
C ARG A 85 13.17 -16.89 2.42
N ASP A 86 12.41 -17.75 3.09
CA ASP A 86 12.80 -18.40 4.34
C ASP A 86 13.23 -17.43 5.46
N GLY A 87 12.76 -16.15 5.39
CA GLY A 87 13.17 -15.09 6.31
C GLY A 87 14.64 -14.72 6.20
N LYS A 88 15.27 -14.93 5.04
CA LYS A 88 16.71 -14.72 4.81
C LYS A 88 16.95 -13.87 3.57
N TYR A 89 18.11 -13.24 3.56
CA TYR A 89 18.62 -12.58 2.36
C TYR A 89 20.15 -12.59 2.33
N SER A 90 20.72 -12.40 1.14
CA SER A 90 22.15 -12.21 0.95
C SER A 90 22.41 -10.81 0.38
N PHE A 91 23.31 -10.07 1.00
CA PHE A 91 23.67 -8.74 0.56
C PHE A 91 25.19 -8.55 0.70
N GLN A 92 25.83 -8.12 -0.39
CA GLN A 92 27.30 -7.94 -0.48
C GLN A 92 28.10 -9.13 0.04
N GLY A 93 27.70 -10.34 -0.36
CA GLY A 93 28.39 -11.60 -0.02
C GLY A 93 28.16 -12.10 1.41
N ARG A 94 27.36 -11.43 2.21
CA ARG A 94 26.98 -11.83 3.56
C ARG A 94 25.52 -12.27 3.60
N THR A 95 25.24 -13.38 4.31
CA THR A 95 23.88 -13.89 4.53
C THR A 95 23.34 -13.42 5.88
N TYR A 96 22.10 -12.98 5.89
CA TYR A 96 21.36 -12.51 7.06
C TYR A 96 20.12 -13.39 7.25
N ASP A 97 19.83 -13.78 8.50
CA ASP A 97 18.75 -14.70 8.86
C ASP A 97 17.94 -14.14 10.04
N PHE A 98 16.69 -13.82 9.80
CA PHE A 98 15.78 -13.35 10.85
C PHE A 98 15.35 -14.49 11.80
N ALA A 99 15.57 -15.76 11.44
CA ALA A 99 15.16 -16.92 12.24
C ALA A 99 13.71 -16.89 12.70
N GLY A 100 12.81 -16.30 11.90
CA GLY A 100 11.40 -16.13 12.22
C GLY A 100 11.09 -15.12 13.34
N LYS A 101 12.05 -14.26 13.71
CA LYS A 101 11.94 -13.33 14.86
C LYS A 101 11.38 -11.95 14.47
N THR A 102 10.69 -11.82 13.38
CA THR A 102 9.99 -10.59 13.01
C THR A 102 8.49 -10.72 13.28
N VAL A 103 7.81 -9.59 13.41
CA VAL A 103 6.33 -9.55 13.49
C VAL A 103 5.69 -10.19 12.25
N GLY A 104 6.36 -10.14 11.11
CA GLY A 104 5.97 -10.82 9.86
C GLY A 104 6.23 -12.33 9.84
N GLY A 105 6.65 -12.95 10.95
CA GLY A 105 6.83 -14.39 11.09
C GLY A 105 7.99 -14.98 10.26
N PRO A 106 7.89 -16.27 9.89
CA PRO A 106 9.01 -17.01 9.30
C PRO A 106 9.46 -16.53 7.92
N LEU A 107 8.62 -15.76 7.21
CA LEU A 107 8.96 -15.16 5.91
C LEU A 107 9.37 -13.69 6.02
N ALA A 108 9.59 -13.20 7.24
CA ALA A 108 9.98 -11.81 7.53
C ALA A 108 9.14 -10.79 6.73
N LEU A 109 7.82 -10.86 6.89
CA LEU A 109 6.86 -10.08 6.10
C LEU A 109 6.89 -8.58 6.47
N HIS A 110 6.92 -7.69 5.47
CA HIS A 110 6.69 -6.24 5.53
C HIS A 110 7.64 -5.41 6.40
N GLY A 111 8.88 -5.85 6.56
CA GLY A 111 9.90 -5.02 7.20
C GLY A 111 9.87 -5.01 8.72
N LEU A 112 10.28 -3.89 9.32
CA LEU A 112 10.59 -3.78 10.75
C LEU A 112 9.92 -2.56 11.42
N VAL A 113 9.12 -1.77 10.71
CA VAL A 113 8.58 -0.51 11.26
C VAL A 113 7.09 -0.53 11.55
N ALA A 114 6.35 -1.51 11.01
CA ALA A 114 4.89 -1.52 11.06
C ALA A 114 4.31 -1.66 12.49
N ASP A 115 5.05 -2.26 13.42
CA ASP A 115 4.68 -2.42 14.84
C ASP A 115 5.39 -1.44 15.78
N GLN A 116 6.16 -0.50 15.24
CA GLN A 116 6.99 0.42 16.01
C GLN A 116 6.36 1.82 16.12
N PRO A 117 6.56 2.54 17.23
CA PRO A 117 6.05 3.90 17.38
C PRO A 117 6.89 4.91 16.59
N PHE A 118 6.25 5.67 15.72
CA PHE A 118 6.88 6.81 15.06
C PHE A 118 6.87 8.06 15.94
N GLU A 119 7.88 8.90 15.80
CA GLU A 119 7.97 10.22 16.43
C GLU A 119 7.41 11.28 15.49
N LEU A 120 6.54 12.15 16.02
CA LEU A 120 6.06 13.31 15.30
C LEU A 120 7.20 14.31 15.08
N VAL A 121 7.41 14.69 13.82
CA VAL A 121 8.37 15.73 13.43
C VAL A 121 7.63 17.06 13.25
N GLU A 122 6.51 17.02 12.52
CA GLU A 122 5.73 18.21 12.21
C GLU A 122 4.29 17.80 11.85
N ALA A 123 3.32 18.66 12.16
CA ALA A 123 1.93 18.48 11.72
C ALA A 123 1.29 19.83 11.45
N GLY A 124 0.50 19.90 10.38
CA GLY A 124 -0.47 20.94 10.08
C GLY A 124 -1.90 20.40 10.22
N GLU A 125 -2.85 21.10 9.65
CA GLU A 125 -4.24 20.65 9.61
C GLU A 125 -4.40 19.48 8.62
N ASP A 126 -3.75 19.55 7.46
CA ASP A 126 -3.88 18.65 6.32
C ASP A 126 -2.60 17.83 6.02
N TYR A 127 -1.56 17.97 6.82
CA TYR A 127 -0.33 17.19 6.67
C TYR A 127 0.26 16.74 8.01
N LEU A 128 1.03 15.66 7.93
CA LEU A 128 1.77 15.07 9.04
C LEU A 128 3.11 14.56 8.54
N ARG A 129 4.19 14.86 9.28
CA ARG A 129 5.50 14.26 9.10
C ARG A 129 5.94 13.57 10.38
N ALA A 130 6.29 12.29 10.26
CA ALA A 130 6.76 11.47 11.39
C ALA A 130 7.95 10.61 10.96
N ARG A 131 8.79 10.20 11.90
CA ARG A 131 10.02 9.45 11.64
C ARG A 131 10.25 8.33 12.64
N ILE A 132 11.10 7.39 12.25
CA ILE A 132 11.57 6.31 13.11
C ILE A 132 12.99 5.88 12.72
N GLN A 133 13.80 5.50 13.71
CA GLN A 133 14.99 4.69 13.45
C GLN A 133 14.58 3.24 13.31
N VAL A 134 14.94 2.61 12.18
CA VAL A 134 14.66 1.17 11.96
C VAL A 134 15.33 0.36 13.06
N PRO A 135 14.63 -0.58 13.72
CA PRO A 135 15.22 -1.42 14.75
C PRO A 135 16.46 -2.17 14.23
N LYS A 136 17.59 -1.97 14.91
CA LYS A 136 18.86 -2.63 14.56
C LYS A 136 18.86 -4.06 15.11
N LEU A 137 18.90 -5.03 14.20
CA LEU A 137 18.94 -6.46 14.50
C LEU A 137 20.20 -7.10 13.94
N GLU A 138 20.60 -8.26 14.45
CA GLU A 138 21.70 -9.02 13.86
C GLU A 138 21.44 -9.35 12.37
N ALA A 139 20.17 -9.62 12.04
CA ALA A 139 19.74 -9.88 10.68
C ALA A 139 19.50 -8.61 9.84
N TYR A 140 19.49 -7.41 10.44
CA TYR A 140 19.44 -6.11 9.75
C TYR A 140 20.29 -5.10 10.55
N PRO A 141 21.64 -5.13 10.44
CA PRO A 141 22.52 -4.32 11.27
C PRO A 141 22.73 -2.90 10.75
N PHE A 142 21.99 -2.47 9.75
CA PHE A 142 22.15 -1.18 9.08
C PHE A 142 21.48 -0.06 9.86
N GLU A 143 22.06 1.14 9.79
CA GLU A 143 21.54 2.34 10.44
C GLU A 143 20.67 3.11 9.46
N VAL A 144 19.35 2.85 9.50
CA VAL A 144 18.38 3.44 8.59
C VAL A 144 17.35 4.22 9.37
N GLU A 145 17.11 5.47 8.96
CA GLU A 145 16.00 6.29 9.42
C GLU A 145 14.91 6.30 8.34
N VAL A 146 13.67 6.12 8.74
CA VAL A 146 12.50 6.22 7.87
C VAL A 146 11.66 7.41 8.30
N GLU A 147 11.40 8.32 7.36
CA GLU A 147 10.47 9.43 7.52
C GLU A 147 9.26 9.21 6.61
N VAL A 148 8.07 9.46 7.13
CA VAL A 148 6.83 9.43 6.38
C VAL A 148 6.18 10.80 6.37
N THR A 149 5.60 11.20 5.24
CA THR A 149 4.78 12.41 5.14
C THR A 149 3.43 12.06 4.52
N TYR A 150 2.37 12.28 5.28
CA TYR A 150 1.00 12.20 4.79
C TYR A 150 0.49 13.60 4.45
N ARG A 151 -0.26 13.73 3.34
CA ARG A 151 -0.99 14.95 2.98
C ARG A 151 -2.40 14.59 2.54
N LEU A 152 -3.37 15.32 3.04
CA LEU A 152 -4.79 15.19 2.72
C LEU A 152 -5.25 16.40 1.90
N CYS A 153 -6.00 16.13 0.82
CA CYS A 153 -6.69 17.13 0.02
C CYS A 153 -8.15 16.71 -0.15
N ALA A 154 -9.09 17.65 -0.06
CA ALA A 154 -10.52 17.37 -0.23
C ALA A 154 -11.02 17.57 -1.66
N ASP A 155 -10.31 18.34 -2.48
CA ASP A 155 -10.64 18.55 -3.88
C ASP A 155 -9.36 18.53 -4.74
N PRO A 156 -9.07 17.39 -5.42
CA PRO A 156 -9.78 16.11 -5.35
C PRO A 156 -9.63 15.42 -3.99
N HIS A 157 -10.53 14.50 -3.63
CA HIS A 157 -10.40 13.65 -2.43
C HIS A 157 -9.16 12.77 -2.55
N ARG A 158 -8.05 13.22 -1.97
CA ARG A 158 -6.73 12.61 -2.18
C ARG A 158 -5.93 12.51 -0.87
N LEU A 159 -5.42 11.31 -0.60
CA LEU A 159 -4.45 11.04 0.46
C LEU A 159 -3.13 10.61 -0.18
N SER A 160 -2.06 11.38 0.01
CA SER A 160 -0.72 11.01 -0.43
C SER A 160 0.17 10.56 0.72
N LEU A 161 1.10 9.66 0.41
CA LEU A 161 2.14 9.17 1.30
C LEU A 161 3.49 9.24 0.59
N ASP A 162 4.39 10.01 1.18
CA ASP A 162 5.81 9.98 0.84
C ASP A 162 6.57 9.22 1.94
N ILE A 163 7.43 8.28 1.57
CA ILE A 163 8.35 7.58 2.49
C ILE A 163 9.77 7.84 2.03
N VAL A 164 10.60 8.34 2.92
CA VAL A 164 12.03 8.58 2.69
C VAL A 164 12.82 7.73 3.68
N ALA A 165 13.58 6.75 3.18
CA ALA A 165 14.49 5.95 4.00
C ALA A 165 15.93 6.39 3.74
N ARG A 166 16.62 6.86 4.77
CA ARG A 166 18.00 7.33 4.73
C ARG A 166 18.93 6.30 5.34
N ASN A 167 19.99 5.96 4.63
CA ASN A 167 21.10 5.18 5.19
C ASN A 167 22.05 6.11 5.95
N ASN A 168 21.99 6.08 7.27
CA ASN A 168 22.84 6.86 8.18
C ASN A 168 24.12 6.09 8.59
N GLY A 169 24.30 4.85 8.11
CA GLY A 169 25.45 4.00 8.39
C GLY A 169 26.68 4.32 7.53
N GLU A 170 27.73 3.55 7.74
CA GLU A 170 29.03 3.67 7.04
C GLU A 170 29.18 2.70 5.86
N SER A 171 28.22 1.79 5.66
CA SER A 171 28.18 0.79 4.56
C SER A 171 26.87 0.90 3.82
N ASP A 172 26.83 0.38 2.58
CA ASP A 172 25.58 0.23 1.84
C ASP A 172 24.55 -0.58 2.64
N ALA A 173 23.29 -0.21 2.51
CA ALA A 173 22.16 -0.89 3.14
C ALA A 173 21.12 -1.32 2.09
N PRO A 174 20.55 -2.53 2.19
CA PRO A 174 19.47 -2.94 1.31
C PRO A 174 18.16 -2.32 1.80
N ILE A 175 17.52 -1.51 0.95
CA ILE A 175 16.29 -0.80 1.27
C ILE A 175 15.31 -0.88 0.10
N THR A 176 14.08 -1.30 0.36
CA THR A 176 12.94 -1.07 -0.53
C THR A 176 11.71 -0.74 0.31
N LEU A 177 10.76 -0.04 -0.29
CA LEU A 177 9.64 0.60 0.40
C LEU A 177 8.32 0.24 -0.25
N GLY A 178 7.24 0.36 0.52
CA GLY A 178 5.89 0.17 0.02
C GLY A 178 4.82 0.58 1.01
N TRP A 179 3.58 0.55 0.55
CA TRP A 179 2.40 0.81 1.35
C TRP A 179 1.35 -0.27 1.13
N HIS A 180 0.58 -0.63 2.17
CA HIS A 180 -0.37 -1.75 2.15
C HIS A 180 -1.85 -1.30 2.32
N PRO A 181 -2.35 -0.34 1.53
CA PRO A 181 -3.70 0.19 1.70
C PRO A 181 -4.78 -0.87 1.43
N TYR A 182 -5.74 -0.99 2.35
CA TYR A 182 -6.96 -1.77 2.18
C TYR A 182 -8.11 -0.87 1.80
N LEU A 183 -8.52 -0.94 0.54
CA LEU A 183 -9.57 -0.10 -0.02
C LEU A 183 -10.94 -0.74 0.20
N VAL A 184 -11.83 -0.01 0.87
CA VAL A 184 -13.21 -0.46 1.14
C VAL A 184 -13.98 -0.61 -0.17
N CYS A 185 -14.60 -1.77 -0.36
CA CYS A 185 -15.43 -2.07 -1.53
C CYS A 185 -16.80 -1.38 -1.39
N GLN A 186 -16.97 -0.18 -1.95
CA GLN A 186 -18.19 0.61 -1.78
C GLN A 186 -19.41 -0.11 -2.39
N ALA A 187 -20.47 -0.23 -1.58
CA ALA A 187 -21.73 -0.92 -1.91
C ALA A 187 -21.59 -2.37 -2.41
N GLY A 188 -20.43 -3.01 -2.16
CA GLY A 188 -20.14 -4.36 -2.64
C GLY A 188 -19.19 -5.14 -1.74
N SER A 189 -18.44 -6.02 -2.36
CA SER A 189 -17.41 -6.85 -1.73
C SER A 189 -16.21 -7.01 -2.66
N ALA A 190 -15.12 -7.59 -2.15
CA ALA A 190 -13.96 -7.95 -2.95
C ALA A 190 -14.30 -8.79 -4.21
N GLU A 191 -15.38 -9.58 -4.15
CA GLU A 191 -15.83 -10.40 -5.27
C GLU A 191 -16.55 -9.61 -6.36
N THR A 192 -17.20 -8.51 -6.00
CA THR A 192 -17.99 -7.69 -6.93
C THR A 192 -17.22 -6.47 -7.44
N THR A 193 -16.08 -6.18 -6.85
CA THR A 193 -15.23 -5.06 -7.20
C THR A 193 -14.35 -5.41 -8.40
N LYS A 194 -14.24 -4.49 -9.36
CA LYS A 194 -13.35 -4.65 -10.51
C LYS A 194 -12.05 -3.91 -10.22
N ILE A 195 -10.90 -4.58 -10.40
CA ILE A 195 -9.57 -3.99 -10.24
C ILE A 195 -8.86 -3.99 -11.59
N THR A 196 -8.37 -2.84 -12.02
CA THR A 196 -7.57 -2.68 -13.24
C THR A 196 -6.16 -2.24 -12.86
N VAL A 197 -5.14 -3.01 -13.27
CA VAL A 197 -3.74 -2.76 -12.95
C VAL A 197 -2.96 -2.44 -14.22
N PRO A 198 -2.18 -1.36 -14.26
CA PRO A 198 -1.41 -0.95 -15.43
C PRO A 198 -0.12 -1.79 -15.56
N SER A 199 -0.25 -3.09 -15.68
CA SER A 199 0.88 -4.04 -15.70
C SER A 199 0.86 -4.92 -16.94
N GLN A 200 2.04 -5.27 -17.42
CA GLN A 200 2.26 -6.21 -18.52
C GLN A 200 2.75 -7.59 -18.06
N VAL A 201 3.16 -7.72 -16.79
CA VAL A 201 3.80 -8.92 -16.28
C VAL A 201 3.29 -9.28 -14.90
N ARG A 202 2.79 -10.52 -14.76
CA ARG A 202 2.46 -11.11 -13.47
C ARG A 202 3.67 -11.83 -12.88
N ILE A 203 3.92 -11.65 -11.59
CA ILE A 203 4.93 -12.35 -10.82
C ILE A 203 4.41 -13.78 -10.51
N GLN A 204 5.17 -14.80 -10.91
CA GLN A 204 4.86 -16.20 -10.68
C GLN A 204 5.53 -16.68 -9.41
N THR A 205 4.74 -17.16 -8.46
CA THR A 205 5.21 -17.59 -7.14
C THR A 205 5.14 -19.12 -6.97
N ASP A 206 5.82 -19.61 -5.96
CA ASP A 206 5.67 -20.95 -5.40
C ASP A 206 4.51 -21.00 -4.38
N LYS A 207 4.35 -22.14 -3.69
CA LYS A 207 3.31 -22.34 -2.65
C LYS A 207 3.46 -21.43 -1.42
N ASN A 208 4.64 -20.88 -1.19
CA ASN A 208 4.93 -19.94 -0.11
C ASN A 208 4.78 -18.48 -0.56
N LEU A 209 4.26 -18.25 -1.76
CA LEU A 209 4.10 -16.95 -2.40
C LEU A 209 5.45 -16.23 -2.65
N ILE A 210 6.52 -17.00 -2.76
CA ILE A 210 7.85 -16.49 -3.10
C ILE A 210 8.05 -16.61 -4.62
N PRO A 211 8.56 -15.57 -5.30
CA PRO A 211 8.79 -15.60 -6.74
C PRO A 211 9.68 -16.76 -7.18
N LYS A 212 9.28 -17.42 -8.27
CA LYS A 212 10.10 -18.48 -8.88
C LYS A 212 11.42 -17.90 -9.39
N PRO A 213 12.51 -18.68 -9.39
CA PRO A 213 13.83 -18.18 -9.77
C PRO A 213 13.91 -17.77 -11.25
N GLY A 214 14.67 -16.71 -11.52
CA GLY A 214 14.97 -16.20 -12.85
C GLY A 214 13.69 -15.88 -13.64
N ILE A 215 13.74 -16.05 -14.95
CA ILE A 215 12.65 -15.71 -15.87
C ILE A 215 11.35 -16.50 -15.60
N LYS A 216 11.43 -17.65 -14.94
CA LYS A 216 10.26 -18.42 -14.51
C LYS A 216 9.40 -17.70 -13.48
N GLY A 217 9.95 -16.66 -12.84
CA GLY A 217 9.24 -15.76 -11.93
C GLY A 217 8.31 -14.77 -12.63
N PHE A 218 8.27 -14.76 -13.95
CA PHE A 218 7.52 -13.75 -14.71
C PHE A 218 6.67 -14.39 -15.81
N SER A 219 5.50 -13.84 -16.02
CA SER A 219 4.58 -14.26 -17.08
C SER A 219 3.90 -13.03 -17.68
N THR A 220 4.01 -12.86 -18.99
CA THR A 220 3.33 -11.78 -19.72
C THR A 220 1.82 -11.89 -19.58
N GLN A 221 1.15 -10.73 -19.55
CA GLN A 221 -0.30 -10.60 -19.43
C GLN A 221 -0.84 -9.68 -20.52
N ALA A 222 -2.14 -9.78 -20.78
CA ALA A 222 -2.82 -8.74 -21.55
C ALA A 222 -2.81 -7.42 -20.76
N TYR A 223 -2.58 -6.33 -21.46
CA TYR A 223 -2.57 -4.97 -20.88
C TYR A 223 -3.87 -4.23 -21.22
N PRO A 224 -4.46 -3.50 -20.25
CA PRO A 224 -4.22 -3.59 -18.81
C PRO A 224 -4.75 -4.92 -18.23
N VAL A 225 -4.22 -5.34 -17.08
CA VAL A 225 -4.74 -6.50 -16.36
C VAL A 225 -6.02 -6.10 -15.64
N THR A 226 -7.12 -6.78 -15.95
CA THR A 226 -8.42 -6.54 -15.31
C THR A 226 -8.85 -7.78 -14.53
N LEU A 227 -9.11 -7.60 -13.25
CA LEU A 227 -9.57 -8.63 -12.32
C LEU A 227 -11.02 -8.33 -11.94
N VAL A 228 -11.93 -9.25 -12.23
CA VAL A 228 -13.37 -9.12 -11.92
C VAL A 228 -13.88 -10.43 -11.34
N HIS A 229 -14.79 -10.33 -10.39
CA HIS A 229 -15.50 -11.49 -9.80
C HIS A 229 -14.58 -12.62 -9.35
N ARG A 230 -13.47 -12.24 -8.66
CA ARG A 230 -12.49 -13.21 -8.21
C ARG A 230 -12.28 -13.16 -6.71
N ARG A 231 -12.16 -14.35 -6.13
CA ARG A 231 -11.70 -14.60 -4.76
C ARG A 231 -10.24 -15.06 -4.78
N ASP A 232 -9.62 -15.07 -3.64
CA ASP A 232 -8.34 -15.73 -3.37
C ASP A 232 -7.21 -15.27 -4.30
N ILE A 233 -7.12 -13.94 -4.51
CA ILE A 233 -6.01 -13.31 -5.21
C ILE A 233 -4.96 -12.88 -4.19
N ASP A 234 -3.73 -13.31 -4.40
CA ASP A 234 -2.50 -12.78 -3.79
C ASP A 234 -1.44 -12.74 -4.88
N TRP A 235 -1.48 -11.68 -5.72
CA TRP A 235 -0.71 -11.60 -6.97
C TRP A 235 0.11 -10.32 -7.06
N GLY A 236 1.43 -10.50 -7.24
CA GLY A 236 2.31 -9.40 -7.63
C GLY A 236 2.28 -9.15 -9.14
N MET A 237 2.30 -7.89 -9.51
CA MET A 237 2.31 -7.40 -10.90
C MET A 237 3.40 -6.35 -11.07
N THR A 238 4.22 -6.47 -12.11
CA THR A 238 5.37 -5.61 -12.38
C THR A 238 5.42 -5.23 -13.86
N SER A 239 6.47 -4.57 -14.32
CA SER A 239 6.53 -3.94 -15.65
C SER A 239 5.32 -3.03 -15.85
N LEU A 240 5.18 -2.09 -14.92
CA LEU A 240 4.07 -1.16 -14.89
C LEU A 240 4.18 -0.20 -16.07
N VAL A 241 3.04 0.13 -16.67
CA VAL A 241 2.93 1.21 -17.66
C VAL A 241 2.56 2.48 -16.90
N ALA A 242 3.43 3.46 -16.93
CA ALA A 242 3.23 4.76 -16.30
C ALA A 242 2.93 5.83 -17.34
N GLU A 243 1.97 6.69 -17.03
CA GLU A 243 1.68 7.93 -17.78
C GLU A 243 2.25 9.09 -16.96
N ASP A 244 3.08 9.93 -17.57
CA ASP A 244 3.78 11.04 -16.90
C ASP A 244 4.51 10.64 -15.60
N GLY A 245 5.05 9.42 -15.57
CA GLY A 245 5.77 8.86 -14.41
C GLY A 245 4.88 8.28 -13.33
N VAL A 246 3.57 8.22 -13.52
CA VAL A 246 2.60 7.67 -12.55
C VAL A 246 1.98 6.38 -13.09
N ALA A 247 2.11 5.30 -12.34
CA ALA A 247 1.38 4.06 -12.58
C ALA A 247 0.13 4.02 -11.71
N THR A 248 -1.06 3.95 -12.33
CA THR A 248 -2.34 4.03 -11.63
C THR A 248 -3.12 2.74 -11.72
N ALA A 249 -3.31 2.05 -10.60
CA ALA A 249 -4.29 0.99 -10.49
C ALA A 249 -5.67 1.58 -10.12
N LEU A 250 -6.73 1.04 -10.72
CA LEU A 250 -8.10 1.54 -10.55
C LEU A 250 -8.99 0.47 -9.93
N ILE A 251 -9.75 0.86 -8.93
CA ILE A 251 -10.77 0.04 -8.29
C ILE A 251 -12.13 0.64 -8.63
N ASP A 252 -12.90 -0.07 -9.46
CA ASP A 252 -14.27 0.30 -9.81
C ASP A 252 -15.25 -0.34 -8.83
N HIS A 253 -16.02 0.48 -8.12
CA HIS A 253 -16.98 0.05 -7.12
C HIS A 253 -18.38 -0.15 -7.69
N VAL A 254 -19.20 -0.93 -6.96
CA VAL A 254 -20.58 -1.27 -7.38
C VAL A 254 -21.49 -0.05 -7.45
N ASP A 255 -21.26 0.93 -6.58
CA ASP A 255 -22.04 2.19 -6.55
C ASP A 255 -21.64 3.20 -7.64
N GLY A 256 -20.72 2.82 -8.53
CA GLY A 256 -20.22 3.67 -9.61
C GLY A 256 -19.06 4.60 -9.19
N SER A 257 -18.70 4.67 -7.91
CA SER A 257 -17.48 5.38 -7.48
C SER A 257 -16.23 4.62 -7.91
N GLN A 258 -15.06 5.27 -7.81
CA GLN A 258 -13.77 4.67 -8.14
C GLN A 258 -12.72 5.11 -7.12
N THR A 259 -11.80 4.21 -6.81
CA THR A 259 -10.57 4.57 -6.09
C THR A 259 -9.37 4.32 -6.98
N ALA A 260 -8.54 5.34 -7.18
CA ALA A 260 -7.24 5.22 -7.82
C ALA A 260 -6.16 4.98 -6.77
N VAL A 261 -5.21 4.09 -7.09
CA VAL A 261 -3.98 3.85 -6.32
C VAL A 261 -2.81 4.15 -7.22
N GLU A 262 -2.02 5.14 -6.86
CA GLU A 262 -0.92 5.65 -7.67
C GLU A 262 0.42 5.27 -7.06
N LEU A 263 1.33 4.77 -7.90
CA LEU A 263 2.76 4.69 -7.65
C LEU A 263 3.45 5.75 -8.51
N ILE A 264 3.99 6.79 -7.87
CA ILE A 264 4.60 7.94 -8.52
C ILE A 264 6.10 7.71 -8.65
N GLY A 265 6.68 7.99 -9.81
CA GLY A 265 8.08 7.70 -10.11
C GLY A 265 8.37 6.20 -10.31
N ALA A 266 7.35 5.41 -10.69
CA ALA A 266 7.48 3.99 -10.93
C ALA A 266 8.61 3.68 -11.92
N ARG A 267 9.61 2.89 -11.48
CA ARG A 267 10.69 2.45 -12.36
C ARG A 267 10.18 1.38 -13.32
N GLN A 268 10.64 1.46 -14.57
CA GLN A 268 10.33 0.46 -15.60
C GLN A 268 11.27 -0.74 -15.47
N GLY A 269 10.74 -1.94 -15.61
CA GLY A 269 11.52 -3.17 -15.64
C GLY A 269 10.90 -4.32 -14.87
N LEU A 270 11.43 -5.51 -15.10
CA LEU A 270 11.02 -6.71 -14.35
C LEU A 270 11.44 -6.59 -12.88
N GLY A 271 10.48 -6.72 -11.99
CA GLY A 271 10.73 -6.64 -10.54
C GLY A 271 10.83 -5.22 -10.00
N LEU A 272 10.93 -4.19 -10.86
CA LEU A 272 11.02 -2.78 -10.48
C LEU A 272 9.63 -2.15 -10.59
N GLY A 273 9.18 -1.45 -9.54
CA GLY A 273 7.82 -0.97 -9.46
C GLY A 273 6.79 -2.11 -9.56
N SER A 274 6.01 -2.32 -8.56
CA SER A 274 4.98 -3.35 -8.61
C SER A 274 3.73 -2.97 -7.84
N PHE A 275 2.60 -3.59 -8.21
CA PHE A 275 1.41 -3.67 -7.39
C PHE A 275 1.23 -5.09 -6.88
N GLN A 276 0.98 -5.25 -5.58
CA GLN A 276 0.47 -6.50 -5.02
C GLN A 276 -1.03 -6.35 -4.83
N ILE A 277 -1.80 -7.33 -5.29
CA ILE A 277 -3.26 -7.38 -5.12
C ILE A 277 -3.59 -8.52 -4.18
N TYR A 278 -4.27 -8.22 -3.07
CA TYR A 278 -4.69 -9.20 -2.10
C TYR A 278 -6.16 -9.01 -1.72
N THR A 279 -6.96 -10.06 -1.87
CA THR A 279 -8.41 -10.00 -1.65
C THR A 279 -8.83 -10.40 -0.23
N GLY A 280 -7.89 -10.62 0.67
CA GLY A 280 -8.16 -10.79 2.10
C GLY A 280 -8.71 -12.16 2.49
N GLN A 281 -8.45 -13.22 1.72
CA GLN A 281 -8.97 -14.56 1.98
C GLN A 281 -8.56 -15.15 3.33
N ASP A 282 -7.36 -14.81 3.83
CA ASP A 282 -6.79 -15.33 5.06
C ASP A 282 -6.98 -14.38 6.27
N LEU A 283 -7.70 -13.27 6.09
CA LEU A 283 -7.94 -12.32 7.17
C LEU A 283 -8.80 -12.95 8.27
N ALA A 284 -8.44 -12.73 9.53
CA ALA A 284 -9.24 -13.17 10.68
C ALA A 284 -10.53 -12.35 10.80
N TYR A 285 -10.46 -11.05 10.44
CA TYR A 285 -11.56 -10.08 10.60
C TYR A 285 -11.91 -9.43 9.27
N ARG A 286 -13.20 -9.15 9.07
CA ARG A 286 -13.73 -8.33 7.96
C ARG A 286 -13.26 -8.81 6.56
N ARG A 287 -13.34 -10.11 6.33
CA ARG A 287 -13.05 -10.69 5.02
C ARG A 287 -13.99 -10.13 3.96
N GLY A 288 -13.45 -9.81 2.81
CA GLY A 288 -14.20 -9.44 1.62
C GLY A 288 -14.82 -8.04 1.62
N ILE A 289 -14.66 -7.24 2.69
CA ILE A 289 -15.16 -5.86 2.69
C ILE A 289 -14.19 -4.86 2.07
N ALA A 290 -12.93 -5.24 1.96
CA ALA A 290 -11.87 -4.42 1.38
C ALA A 290 -10.90 -5.30 0.58
N VAL A 291 -10.18 -4.68 -0.34
CA VAL A 291 -9.08 -5.29 -1.10
C VAL A 291 -7.80 -4.50 -0.85
N ALA A 292 -6.68 -5.19 -0.69
CA ALA A 292 -5.38 -4.52 -0.67
C ALA A 292 -4.88 -4.36 -2.12
N VAL A 293 -4.45 -3.13 -2.44
CA VAL A 293 -3.77 -2.80 -3.70
C VAL A 293 -2.51 -2.03 -3.30
N GLU A 294 -1.40 -2.75 -3.24
CA GLU A 294 -0.18 -2.29 -2.60
C GLU A 294 0.80 -1.72 -3.64
N PRO A 295 1.04 -0.41 -3.68
CA PRO A 295 2.14 0.15 -4.46
C PRO A 295 3.48 -0.15 -3.76
N LEU A 296 4.43 -0.70 -4.53
CA LEU A 296 5.73 -1.17 -4.05
C LEU A 296 6.86 -0.68 -4.97
N LEU A 297 8.02 -0.31 -4.42
CA LEU A 297 9.21 0.02 -5.21
C LEU A 297 9.78 -1.19 -5.94
N ALA A 298 9.65 -2.38 -5.34
CA ALA A 298 10.16 -3.61 -5.89
C ALA A 298 9.21 -4.78 -5.61
N MET A 299 9.40 -5.87 -6.34
CA MET A 299 8.67 -7.11 -6.16
C MET A 299 8.98 -7.80 -4.82
N THR A 300 8.14 -8.78 -4.47
CA THR A 300 8.40 -9.71 -3.36
C THR A 300 9.79 -10.33 -3.46
N ASP A 301 10.46 -10.52 -2.32
CA ASP A 301 11.79 -11.14 -2.19
C ASP A 301 12.90 -10.32 -2.86
N ALA A 302 12.71 -8.99 -2.98
CA ALA A 302 13.60 -8.09 -3.73
C ALA A 302 15.07 -8.18 -3.29
N PHE A 303 15.35 -8.39 -1.99
CA PHE A 303 16.71 -8.51 -1.46
C PHE A 303 17.46 -9.76 -1.97
N ASN A 304 16.74 -10.75 -2.52
CA ASN A 304 17.29 -11.97 -3.09
C ASN A 304 17.17 -12.00 -4.63
N ARG A 305 16.78 -10.86 -5.25
CA ARG A 305 16.50 -10.79 -6.68
C ARG A 305 17.56 -9.96 -7.40
N PRO A 306 18.38 -10.59 -8.30
CA PRO A 306 19.41 -9.86 -9.04
C PRO A 306 18.87 -8.67 -9.83
N GLU A 307 17.65 -8.78 -10.37
CA GLU A 307 16.98 -7.69 -11.10
C GLU A 307 16.63 -6.47 -10.23
N CYS A 308 16.69 -6.61 -8.90
CA CYS A 308 16.41 -5.53 -7.94
C CYS A 308 17.67 -4.96 -7.28
N GLU A 309 18.86 -5.55 -7.50
CA GLU A 309 20.10 -5.25 -6.77
C GLU A 309 20.47 -3.76 -6.80
N ASP A 310 20.43 -3.14 -7.98
CA ASP A 310 20.74 -1.70 -8.14
C ASP A 310 19.70 -0.81 -7.44
N LEU A 311 18.43 -1.24 -7.41
CA LEU A 311 17.36 -0.48 -6.77
C LEU A 311 17.48 -0.51 -5.24
N ILE A 312 17.75 -1.69 -4.68
CA ILE A 312 17.74 -1.88 -3.23
C ILE A 312 19.01 -1.38 -2.55
N THR A 313 20.12 -1.19 -3.27
CA THR A 313 21.42 -0.82 -2.71
C THR A 313 21.50 0.69 -2.49
N VAL A 314 21.48 1.10 -1.22
CA VAL A 314 21.51 2.52 -0.81
C VAL A 314 22.83 2.81 -0.13
N ALA A 315 23.67 3.66 -0.73
CA ALA A 315 24.98 4.02 -0.20
C ALA A 315 24.89 4.89 1.07
N PRO A 316 25.97 4.99 1.87
CA PRO A 316 26.04 5.88 3.03
C PRO A 316 25.60 7.30 2.72
N GLY A 317 24.72 7.86 3.54
CA GLY A 317 24.17 9.21 3.40
C GLY A 317 23.13 9.39 2.30
N GLN A 318 22.90 8.38 1.46
CA GLN A 318 21.88 8.42 0.40
C GLN A 318 20.49 8.03 0.93
N VAL A 319 19.48 8.29 0.11
CA VAL A 319 18.08 8.01 0.42
C VAL A 319 17.45 7.09 -0.63
N GLN A 320 16.48 6.29 -0.18
CA GLN A 320 15.49 5.63 -1.01
C GLN A 320 14.17 6.35 -0.80
N GLU A 321 13.52 6.75 -1.89
CA GLU A 321 12.25 7.48 -1.86
C GLU A 321 11.13 6.65 -2.46
N PHE A 322 9.94 6.77 -1.88
CA PHE A 322 8.71 6.15 -2.36
C PHE A 322 7.59 7.17 -2.27
N HIS A 323 6.83 7.30 -3.34
CA HIS A 323 5.71 8.22 -3.42
C HIS A 323 4.46 7.48 -3.93
N ALA A 324 3.38 7.56 -3.16
CA ALA A 324 2.11 6.96 -3.52
C ALA A 324 0.96 7.91 -3.18
N ALA A 325 -0.17 7.72 -3.86
CA ALA A 325 -1.39 8.41 -3.49
C ALA A 325 -2.61 7.55 -3.75
N LEU A 326 -3.65 7.83 -2.97
CA LEU A 326 -5.00 7.33 -3.17
C LEU A 326 -5.89 8.51 -3.55
N GLU A 327 -6.77 8.31 -4.52
CA GLU A 327 -7.77 9.29 -4.90
C GLU A 327 -9.14 8.62 -4.98
N HIS A 328 -10.10 9.11 -4.19
CA HIS A 328 -11.48 8.69 -4.32
C HIS A 328 -12.21 9.59 -5.31
N ARG A 329 -12.90 8.97 -6.26
CA ARG A 329 -13.67 9.63 -7.30
C ARG A 329 -15.14 9.30 -7.15
N SER A 330 -15.94 10.29 -6.81
CA SER A 330 -17.40 10.17 -6.73
C SER A 330 -17.98 9.71 -8.08
N PRO A 331 -19.15 9.03 -8.09
CA PRO A 331 -19.81 8.63 -9.33
C PRO A 331 -20.06 9.78 -10.31
N LEU A 332 -20.19 11.00 -9.80
CA LEU A 332 -20.46 12.21 -10.60
C LEU A 332 -19.21 12.80 -11.26
N ASN A 333 -18.02 12.50 -10.78
CA ASN A 333 -16.75 13.05 -11.26
C ASN A 333 -16.10 12.20 -12.36
N ARG A 334 -16.85 11.27 -12.95
CA ARG A 334 -16.38 10.33 -14.00
C ARG A 334 -16.65 10.80 -15.44
N GLN A 335 -16.89 12.08 -15.67
CA GLN A 335 -17.12 12.62 -17.02
C GLN A 335 -15.83 13.02 -17.70
#